data_09e760b7cfd1b9d6bc3a0ecd89620576
#
_entry.id   09e760b7cfd1b9d6bc3a0ecd89620576
#
_cell.length_a   1.000
_cell.length_b   1.000
_cell.length_c   1.000
_cell.angle_alpha   90.00
_cell.angle_beta   90.00
_cell.angle_gamma   90.00
#
_symmetry.space_group_name_H-M   'P 1'
#
loop_
_entity.id
_entity.type
_entity.pdbx_description
1 polymer ?
#
loop_
_entity_poly.entity_id
_entity_poly.type
_entity_poly.pdbx_seq_one_letter_code
_entity_poly.pdbx_strand_id
1 'polypeptide(L)'
;MSHDGADVTAALQTIRETGDAAALDQAIDLAFPGRRITVESQGGGRLGLRLHQHGLLRPLSAAELSDGTLRYQLWAAALLAPRPAGLLVLNEPETSLQLQPLAPVAQLITAAAARSQIIAVSHSQTLINALHRATEEAGIPASIIELIKDFGETRVAGREPLDGPAWRWPKR
;
A
#
# COMPACT_ATOMS: atom_id res chain seq x y z
N MET A 1 -13.76 -3.65 -3.02
CA MET A 1 -13.45 -4.02 -1.62
C MET A 1 -14.64 -3.60 -0.78
N SER A 2 -15.18 -4.50 0.01
CA SER A 2 -16.31 -4.17 0.90
C SER A 2 -15.85 -3.30 2.07
N HIS A 3 -16.75 -2.46 2.57
CA HIS A 3 -16.46 -1.54 3.67
C HIS A 3 -16.16 -2.24 5.02
N ASP A 4 -16.45 -3.53 5.15
CA ASP A 4 -16.34 -4.30 6.38
C ASP A 4 -15.04 -5.11 6.52
N GLY A 5 -14.11 -4.97 5.57
CA GLY A 5 -12.82 -5.67 5.60
C GLY A 5 -12.88 -7.18 5.34
N ALA A 6 -14.05 -7.77 5.11
CA ALA A 6 -14.19 -9.20 4.80
C ALA A 6 -13.40 -9.59 3.54
N ASP A 7 -13.34 -8.70 2.56
CA ASP A 7 -12.58 -8.89 1.33
C ASP A 7 -11.07 -8.93 1.54
N VAL A 8 -10.55 -8.22 2.58
CA VAL A 8 -9.11 -8.20 2.87
C VAL A 8 -8.63 -9.60 3.28
N THR A 9 -9.38 -10.28 4.14
CA THR A 9 -9.04 -11.63 4.59
C THR A 9 -9.03 -12.62 3.42
N ALA A 10 -10.04 -12.53 2.53
CA ALA A 10 -10.12 -13.35 1.32
C ALA A 10 -8.98 -13.03 0.33
N ALA A 11 -8.61 -11.75 0.17
CA ALA A 11 -7.49 -11.34 -0.67
C ALA A 11 -6.16 -11.87 -0.14
N LEU A 12 -5.92 -11.78 1.17
CA LEU A 12 -4.71 -12.33 1.81
C LEU A 12 -4.64 -13.86 1.67
N GLN A 13 -5.77 -14.55 1.78
CA GLN A 13 -5.85 -16.00 1.51
C GLN A 13 -5.50 -16.30 0.05
N THR A 14 -6.04 -15.53 -0.89
CA THR A 14 -5.74 -15.70 -2.32
C THR A 14 -4.25 -15.51 -2.62
N ILE A 15 -3.60 -14.51 -1.99
CA ILE A 15 -2.15 -14.31 -2.13
C ILE A 15 -1.38 -15.53 -1.61
N ARG A 16 -1.81 -16.13 -0.50
CA ARG A 16 -1.17 -17.32 0.08
C ARG A 16 -1.33 -18.57 -0.80
N GLU A 17 -2.48 -18.73 -1.43
CA GLU A 17 -2.81 -19.95 -2.20
C GLU A 17 -2.32 -19.88 -3.65
N THR A 18 -2.40 -18.71 -4.29
CA THR A 18 -2.17 -18.55 -5.73
C THR A 18 -1.17 -17.47 -6.09
N GLY A 19 -0.73 -16.67 -5.10
CA GLY A 19 0.23 -15.59 -5.26
C GLY A 19 1.59 -15.91 -4.64
N ASP A 20 2.29 -14.85 -4.24
CA ASP A 20 3.58 -14.92 -3.57
C ASP A 20 3.41 -14.84 -2.04
N ALA A 21 3.22 -16.00 -1.41
CA ALA A 21 3.09 -16.11 0.04
C ALA A 21 4.37 -15.65 0.77
N ALA A 22 5.55 -15.87 0.18
CA ALA A 22 6.82 -15.47 0.78
C ALA A 22 6.96 -13.93 0.80
N ALA A 23 6.58 -13.25 -0.29
CA ALA A 23 6.55 -11.79 -0.34
C ALA A 23 5.57 -11.20 0.69
N LEU A 24 4.41 -11.85 0.89
CA LEU A 24 3.46 -11.44 1.94
C LEU A 24 4.06 -11.59 3.33
N ASP A 25 4.67 -12.73 3.65
CA ASP A 25 5.26 -12.98 4.96
C ASP A 25 6.43 -12.02 5.23
N GLN A 26 7.26 -11.75 4.22
CA GLN A 26 8.34 -10.76 4.29
C GLN A 26 7.81 -9.34 4.53
N ALA A 27 6.77 -8.93 3.81
CA ALA A 27 6.17 -7.61 3.98
C ALA A 27 5.60 -7.42 5.40
N ILE A 28 4.97 -8.46 5.94
CA ILE A 28 4.44 -8.43 7.31
C ILE A 28 5.57 -8.37 8.34
N ASP A 29 6.62 -9.18 8.18
CA ASP A 29 7.75 -9.19 9.12
C ASP A 29 8.53 -7.87 9.09
N LEU A 30 8.71 -7.25 7.92
CA LEU A 30 9.35 -5.94 7.80
C LEU A 30 8.56 -4.83 8.52
N ALA A 31 7.24 -4.85 8.45
CA ALA A 31 6.40 -3.87 9.11
C ALA A 31 6.20 -4.16 10.61
N PHE A 32 6.18 -5.43 10.96
CA PHE A 32 5.88 -5.92 12.32
C PHE A 32 6.83 -7.06 12.68
N PRO A 33 8.08 -6.78 13.05
CA PRO A 33 9.08 -7.80 13.29
C PRO A 33 8.61 -8.91 14.24
N GLY A 34 8.81 -10.16 13.82
CA GLY A 34 8.41 -11.34 14.59
C GLY A 34 6.91 -11.63 14.57
N ARG A 35 6.14 -10.99 13.69
CA ARG A 35 4.71 -11.25 13.53
C ARG A 35 4.43 -12.01 12.23
N ARG A 36 3.36 -12.80 12.26
CA ARG A 36 2.88 -13.58 11.11
C ARG A 36 1.36 -13.55 11.04
N ILE A 37 0.84 -13.44 9.82
CA ILE A 37 -0.60 -13.51 9.56
C ILE A 37 -0.98 -14.93 9.12
N THR A 38 -2.11 -15.43 9.62
CA THR A 38 -2.79 -16.62 9.09
C THR A 38 -4.26 -16.30 8.84
N VAL A 39 -4.85 -17.03 7.90
CA VAL A 39 -6.29 -17.00 7.66
C VAL A 39 -6.88 -18.34 8.08
N GLU A 40 -7.91 -18.30 8.89
CA GLU A 40 -8.60 -19.47 9.39
C GLU A 40 -10.04 -19.51 8.89
N SER A 41 -10.51 -20.70 8.51
CA SER A 41 -11.93 -20.88 8.22
C SER A 41 -12.73 -20.86 9.51
N GLN A 42 -13.71 -19.98 9.58
CA GLN A 42 -14.69 -19.91 10.65
C GLN A 42 -15.98 -20.58 10.20
N GLY A 43 -16.79 -21.06 11.13
CA GLY A 43 -18.07 -21.69 10.80
C GLY A 43 -18.93 -20.84 9.86
N GLY A 44 -19.64 -21.48 8.92
CA GLY A 44 -20.49 -20.80 7.94
C GLY A 44 -19.74 -20.19 6.73
N GLY A 45 -18.52 -20.68 6.41
CA GLY A 45 -17.77 -20.23 5.23
C GLY A 45 -17.11 -18.86 5.39
N ARG A 46 -17.06 -18.32 6.61
CA ARG A 46 -16.37 -17.06 6.89
C ARG A 46 -14.88 -17.29 7.10
N LEU A 47 -14.08 -16.37 6.60
CA LEU A 47 -12.63 -16.33 6.82
C LEU A 47 -12.30 -15.37 7.96
N GLY A 48 -11.48 -15.82 8.91
CA GLY A 48 -10.99 -15.02 10.04
C GLY A 48 -9.50 -14.75 9.93
N LEU A 49 -9.12 -13.48 10.04
CA LEU A 49 -7.72 -13.06 10.09
C LEU A 49 -7.17 -13.29 11.50
N ARG A 50 -5.97 -13.85 11.58
CA ARG A 50 -5.22 -14.05 12.82
C ARG A 50 -3.82 -13.48 12.71
N LEU A 51 -3.41 -12.71 13.70
CA LEU A 51 -2.04 -12.20 13.83
C LEU A 51 -1.34 -12.94 14.97
N HIS A 52 -0.31 -13.68 14.63
CA HIS A 52 0.58 -14.32 15.59
C HIS A 52 1.69 -13.33 15.98
N GLN A 53 1.94 -13.22 17.27
CA GLN A 53 3.00 -12.39 17.83
C GLN A 53 3.74 -13.19 18.89
N HIS A 54 5.07 -13.15 18.88
CA HIS A 54 5.88 -13.78 19.91
C HIS A 54 5.49 -13.27 21.30
N GLY A 55 5.44 -14.16 22.27
CA GLY A 55 5.05 -13.85 23.65
C GLY A 55 3.54 -13.83 23.93
N LEU A 56 2.68 -13.97 22.92
CA LEU A 56 1.25 -14.15 23.13
C LEU A 56 0.88 -15.64 23.10
N LEU A 57 0.05 -16.06 24.06
CA LEU A 57 -0.42 -17.45 24.16
C LEU A 57 -1.42 -17.82 23.05
N ARG A 58 -2.08 -16.85 22.45
CA ARG A 58 -3.00 -17.03 21.33
C ARG A 58 -2.82 -15.95 20.27
N PRO A 59 -3.17 -16.23 19.02
CA PRO A 59 -3.19 -15.18 17.99
C PRO A 59 -4.29 -14.15 18.26
N LEU A 60 -4.04 -12.92 17.83
CA LEU A 60 -5.01 -11.83 17.87
C LEU A 60 -5.97 -11.95 16.67
N SER A 61 -7.24 -11.68 16.92
CA SER A 61 -8.25 -11.52 15.87
C SER A 61 -8.17 -10.13 15.23
N ALA A 62 -8.78 -9.95 14.05
CA ALA A 62 -8.83 -8.63 13.38
C ALA A 62 -9.41 -7.53 14.29
N ALA A 63 -10.40 -7.84 15.12
CA ALA A 63 -11.01 -6.87 16.04
C ALA A 63 -10.09 -6.41 17.17
N GLU A 64 -8.99 -7.13 17.42
CA GLU A 64 -7.99 -6.79 18.44
C GLU A 64 -6.77 -6.04 17.87
N LEU A 65 -6.76 -5.82 16.56
CA LEU A 65 -5.66 -5.13 15.87
C LEU A 65 -5.89 -3.61 15.86
N SER A 66 -4.81 -2.86 15.88
CA SER A 66 -4.88 -1.41 15.68
C SER A 66 -5.25 -1.06 14.23
N ASP A 67 -5.84 0.11 14.02
CA ASP A 67 -6.19 0.62 12.69
C ASP A 67 -4.97 0.65 11.75
N GLY A 68 -3.80 1.05 12.26
CA GLY A 68 -2.56 1.04 11.48
C GLY A 68 -2.16 -0.36 11.02
N THR A 69 -2.30 -1.37 11.88
CA THR A 69 -2.03 -2.76 11.52
C THR A 69 -2.99 -3.26 10.45
N LEU A 70 -4.29 -2.98 10.60
CA LEU A 70 -5.32 -3.37 9.62
C LEU A 70 -5.10 -2.65 8.29
N ARG A 71 -4.75 -1.36 8.30
CA ARG A 71 -4.49 -0.59 7.09
C ARG A 71 -3.26 -1.09 6.34
N TYR A 72 -2.18 -1.43 7.05
CA TYR A 72 -1.02 -2.03 6.41
C TYR A 72 -1.36 -3.36 5.71
N GLN A 73 -2.18 -4.20 6.36
CA GLN A 73 -2.66 -5.46 5.76
C GLN A 73 -3.53 -5.22 4.52
N LEU A 74 -4.32 -4.14 4.53
CA LEU A 74 -5.09 -3.70 3.37
C LEU A 74 -4.16 -3.34 2.19
N TRP A 75 -3.09 -2.57 2.45
CA TRP A 75 -2.09 -2.26 1.45
C TRP A 75 -1.37 -3.51 0.95
N ALA A 76 -0.98 -4.42 1.84
CA ALA A 76 -0.38 -5.69 1.46
C ALA A 76 -1.31 -6.51 0.55
N ALA A 77 -2.59 -6.61 0.89
CA ALA A 77 -3.60 -7.30 0.07
C ALA A 77 -3.77 -6.67 -1.31
N ALA A 78 -3.78 -5.35 -1.41
CA ALA A 78 -3.96 -4.63 -2.68
C ALA A 78 -2.71 -4.72 -3.56
N LEU A 79 -1.52 -4.50 -2.97
CA LEU A 79 -0.25 -4.36 -3.69
C LEU A 79 0.39 -5.70 -4.04
N LEU A 80 0.13 -6.77 -3.26
CA LEU A 80 0.63 -8.12 -3.54
C LEU A 80 -0.39 -9.02 -4.24
N ALA A 81 -1.52 -8.47 -4.69
CA ALA A 81 -2.55 -9.24 -5.41
C ALA A 81 -1.92 -10.02 -6.58
N PRO A 82 -2.26 -11.31 -6.79
CA PRO A 82 -1.70 -12.13 -7.88
C PRO A 82 -2.01 -11.58 -9.27
N ARG A 83 -3.14 -10.91 -9.41
CA ARG A 83 -3.58 -10.21 -10.62
C ARG A 83 -3.82 -8.74 -10.32
N PRO A 84 -2.74 -7.92 -10.26
CA PRO A 84 -2.86 -6.51 -9.94
C PRO A 84 -3.57 -5.76 -11.06
N ALA A 85 -4.24 -4.66 -10.72
CA ALA A 85 -4.72 -3.71 -11.71
C ALA A 85 -3.55 -3.06 -12.45
N GLY A 86 -3.74 -2.69 -13.74
CA GLY A 86 -2.70 -2.01 -14.51
C GLY A 86 -2.32 -0.63 -13.95
N LEU A 87 -3.25 0.01 -13.22
CA LEU A 87 -3.04 1.28 -12.51
C LEU A 87 -3.62 1.17 -11.10
N LEU A 88 -2.83 1.58 -10.13
CA LEU A 88 -3.23 1.73 -8.73
C LEU A 88 -2.97 3.16 -8.27
N VAL A 89 -3.99 3.78 -7.69
CA VAL A 89 -3.88 5.13 -7.09
C VAL A 89 -3.99 4.98 -5.58
N LEU A 90 -2.96 5.43 -4.87
CA LEU A 90 -2.86 5.40 -3.41
C LEU A 90 -2.98 6.83 -2.91
N ASN A 91 -4.03 7.13 -2.17
CA ASN A 91 -4.22 8.45 -1.58
C ASN A 91 -3.84 8.39 -0.10
N GLU A 92 -2.86 9.18 0.30
CA GLU A 92 -2.35 9.28 1.67
C GLU A 92 -2.12 7.89 2.32
N PRO A 93 -1.30 7.03 1.72
CA PRO A 93 -1.10 5.67 2.23
C PRO A 93 -0.48 5.63 3.63
N GLU A 94 0.16 6.73 4.05
CA GLU A 94 0.72 6.93 5.40
C GLU A 94 -0.34 7.22 6.47
N THR A 95 -1.53 7.65 6.09
CA THR A 95 -2.58 8.00 7.06
C THR A 95 -2.92 6.80 7.94
N SER A 96 -3.03 7.02 9.26
CA SER A 96 -3.21 5.99 10.30
C SER A 96 -2.00 5.05 10.54
N LEU A 97 -0.88 5.25 9.83
CA LEU A 97 0.36 4.50 10.04
C LEU A 97 1.38 5.25 10.90
N GLN A 98 0.96 6.31 11.61
CA GLN A 98 1.82 7.25 12.35
C GLN A 98 2.77 6.59 13.36
N LEU A 99 2.43 5.42 13.87
CA LEU A 99 3.27 4.64 14.80
C LEU A 99 4.04 3.51 14.10
N GLN A 100 3.92 3.38 12.78
CA GLN A 100 4.57 2.35 11.98
C GLN A 100 5.68 2.95 11.13
N PRO A 101 6.80 2.26 10.93
CA PRO A 101 7.82 2.73 10.01
C PRO A 101 7.26 2.79 8.58
N LEU A 102 7.40 3.92 7.90
CA LEU A 102 6.92 4.11 6.53
C LEU A 102 7.80 3.43 5.48
N ALA A 103 9.01 3.01 5.84
CA ALA A 103 9.89 2.28 4.95
C ALA A 103 9.29 0.96 4.43
N PRO A 104 8.64 0.09 5.24
CA PRO A 104 7.95 -1.10 4.73
C PRO A 104 6.83 -0.77 3.73
N VAL A 105 6.10 0.34 3.92
CA VAL A 105 5.07 0.78 2.96
C VAL A 105 5.71 1.18 1.65
N ALA A 106 6.80 1.93 1.68
CA ALA A 106 7.54 2.32 0.48
C ALA A 106 8.08 1.11 -0.28
N GLN A 107 8.64 0.12 0.41
CA GLN A 107 9.11 -1.12 -0.19
C GLN A 107 7.98 -1.91 -0.84
N LEU A 108 6.82 -2.00 -0.18
CA LEU A 108 5.64 -2.66 -0.70
C LEU A 108 5.11 -1.98 -1.97
N ILE A 109 5.04 -0.64 -1.98
CA ILE A 109 4.65 0.16 -3.15
C ILE A 109 5.65 -0.07 -4.30
N THR A 110 6.94 -0.02 -4.01
CA THR A 110 8.01 -0.23 -4.99
C THR A 110 7.96 -1.63 -5.60
N ALA A 111 7.74 -2.67 -4.79
CA ALA A 111 7.58 -4.04 -5.29
C ALA A 111 6.36 -4.18 -6.22
N ALA A 112 5.25 -3.51 -5.91
CA ALA A 112 4.06 -3.49 -6.76
C ALA A 112 4.28 -2.72 -8.07
N ALA A 113 5.13 -1.70 -8.07
CA ALA A 113 5.45 -0.89 -9.26
C ALA A 113 6.15 -1.68 -10.37
N ALA A 114 6.77 -2.82 -10.06
CA ALA A 114 7.30 -3.74 -11.07
C ALA A 114 6.21 -4.39 -11.94
N ARG A 115 4.94 -4.38 -11.49
CA ARG A 115 3.82 -5.08 -12.15
C ARG A 115 2.64 -4.19 -12.50
N SER A 116 2.62 -2.95 -11.98
CA SER A 116 1.51 -2.00 -12.12
C SER A 116 2.06 -0.58 -12.17
N GLN A 117 1.36 0.30 -12.86
CA GLN A 117 1.60 1.73 -12.69
C GLN A 117 1.05 2.17 -11.32
N ILE A 118 1.88 2.81 -10.51
CA ILE A 118 1.47 3.32 -9.19
C ILE A 118 1.48 4.84 -9.21
N ILE A 119 0.41 5.45 -8.74
CA ILE A 119 0.35 6.87 -8.42
C ILE A 119 0.11 6.98 -6.92
N ALA A 120 1.08 7.49 -6.18
CA ALA A 120 0.95 7.76 -4.75
C ALA A 120 0.83 9.27 -4.52
N VAL A 121 -0.26 9.68 -3.88
CA VAL A 121 -0.48 11.06 -3.43
C VAL A 121 -0.19 11.11 -1.95
N SER A 122 0.74 11.96 -1.54
CA SER A 122 1.16 12.07 -0.14
C SER A 122 1.65 13.48 0.16
N HIS A 123 1.48 13.90 1.40
CA HIS A 123 2.08 15.11 1.94
C HIS A 123 3.17 14.79 2.99
N SER A 124 3.49 13.52 3.20
CA SER A 124 4.52 13.06 4.12
C SER A 124 5.89 13.03 3.47
N GLN A 125 6.75 13.98 3.84
CA GLN A 125 8.14 13.99 3.36
C GLN A 125 8.89 12.70 3.74
N THR A 126 8.55 12.10 4.89
CA THR A 126 9.13 10.83 5.33
C THR A 126 8.79 9.69 4.34
N LEU A 127 7.54 9.59 3.88
CA LEU A 127 7.15 8.58 2.90
C LEU A 127 7.78 8.86 1.54
N ILE A 128 7.80 10.13 1.09
CA ILE A 128 8.42 10.53 -0.18
C ILE A 128 9.89 10.12 -0.21
N ASN A 129 10.64 10.41 0.87
CA ASN A 129 12.05 10.05 0.99
C ASN A 129 12.25 8.52 1.04
N ALA A 130 11.35 7.79 1.70
CA ALA A 130 11.40 6.33 1.75
C ALA A 130 11.12 5.71 0.37
N LEU A 131 10.15 6.24 -0.38
CA LEU A 131 9.84 5.82 -1.75
C LEU A 131 11.01 6.09 -2.69
N HIS A 132 11.60 7.28 -2.63
CA HIS A 132 12.76 7.63 -3.45
C HIS A 132 13.91 6.61 -3.24
N ARG A 133 14.26 6.35 -2.00
CA ARG A 133 15.29 5.36 -1.66
C ARG A 133 14.94 3.96 -2.15
N ALA A 134 13.72 3.49 -1.88
CA ALA A 134 13.30 2.15 -2.26
C ALA A 134 13.28 1.96 -3.79
N THR A 135 12.86 2.97 -4.56
CA THR A 135 12.85 2.93 -6.02
C THR A 135 14.25 2.98 -6.62
N GLU A 136 15.16 3.76 -6.04
CA GLU A 136 16.57 3.77 -6.44
C GLU A 136 17.24 2.41 -6.19
N GLU A 137 17.07 1.84 -4.99
CA GLU A 137 17.62 0.53 -4.63
C GLU A 137 17.09 -0.59 -5.54
N ALA A 138 15.82 -0.51 -5.95
CA ALA A 138 15.19 -1.48 -6.84
C ALA A 138 15.42 -1.21 -8.34
N GLY A 139 16.01 -0.07 -8.71
CA GLY A 139 16.17 0.33 -10.11
C GLY A 139 14.85 0.59 -10.84
N ILE A 140 13.78 0.98 -10.12
CA ILE A 140 12.46 1.25 -10.67
C ILE A 140 12.36 2.75 -10.99
N PRO A 141 12.01 3.13 -12.24
CA PRO A 141 11.81 4.53 -12.59
C PRO A 141 10.69 5.17 -11.77
N ALA A 142 10.98 6.30 -11.15
CA ALA A 142 10.02 7.08 -10.39
C ALA A 142 10.14 8.57 -10.73
N SER A 143 9.03 9.28 -10.69
CA SER A 143 9.00 10.74 -10.84
C SER A 143 8.18 11.35 -9.72
N ILE A 144 8.64 12.49 -9.21
CA ILE A 144 7.94 13.27 -8.19
C ILE A 144 7.33 14.48 -8.87
N ILE A 145 6.03 14.69 -8.65
CA ILE A 145 5.30 15.88 -9.10
C ILE A 145 4.89 16.64 -7.85
N GLU A 146 5.54 17.76 -7.61
CA GLU A 146 5.20 18.64 -6.49
C GLU A 146 4.08 19.59 -6.88
N LEU A 147 3.05 19.66 -6.06
CA LEU A 147 1.93 20.58 -6.21
C LEU A 147 2.04 21.70 -5.18
N ILE A 148 1.96 22.95 -5.65
CA ILE A 148 1.98 24.14 -4.81
C ILE A 148 0.67 24.92 -4.96
N LYS A 149 0.28 25.63 -3.89
CA LYS A 149 -0.80 26.61 -3.96
C LYS A 149 -0.23 27.99 -4.26
N ASP A 150 -0.73 28.61 -5.32
CA ASP A 150 -0.36 29.97 -5.73
C ASP A 150 -1.65 30.75 -6.02
N PHE A 151 -1.90 31.85 -5.27
CA PHE A 151 -3.09 32.68 -5.35
C PHE A 151 -4.43 31.91 -5.41
N GLY A 152 -4.53 30.77 -4.66
CA GLY A 152 -5.76 29.95 -4.60
C GLY A 152 -5.84 28.87 -5.68
N GLU A 153 -4.95 28.86 -6.65
CA GLU A 153 -4.84 27.82 -7.67
C GLU A 153 -3.82 26.74 -7.27
N THR A 154 -4.03 25.50 -7.71
CA THR A 154 -3.04 24.43 -7.57
C THR A 154 -2.20 24.37 -8.83
N ARG A 155 -0.87 24.49 -8.69
CA ARG A 155 0.09 24.46 -9.79
C ARG A 155 1.16 23.40 -9.55
N VAL A 156 1.77 22.93 -10.64
CA VAL A 156 2.94 22.06 -10.56
C VAL A 156 4.17 22.94 -10.33
N ALA A 157 4.95 22.64 -9.30
CA ALA A 157 6.16 23.36 -8.99
C ALA A 157 7.14 23.34 -10.18
N GLY A 158 7.80 24.46 -10.45
CA GLY A 158 8.78 24.59 -11.53
C GLY A 158 8.19 24.61 -12.96
N ARG A 159 6.86 24.67 -13.13
CA ARG A 159 6.20 24.89 -14.41
C ARG A 159 5.59 26.28 -14.48
N GLU A 160 5.82 26.96 -15.60
CA GLU A 160 5.13 28.23 -15.87
C GLU A 160 3.67 27.99 -16.29
N PRO A 161 2.76 28.98 -16.09
CA PRO A 161 1.34 28.86 -16.46
C PRO A 161 1.11 28.51 -17.95
N LEU A 162 2.07 28.82 -18.82
CA LEU A 162 2.03 28.57 -20.27
C LEU A 162 2.59 27.21 -20.66
N ASP A 163 3.28 26.51 -19.75
CA ASP A 163 3.78 25.14 -19.93
C ASP A 163 2.69 24.08 -19.73
N GLY A 164 1.44 24.45 -20.03
CA GLY A 164 0.32 23.54 -19.94
C GLY A 164 0.60 22.25 -20.72
N PRO A 165 0.08 21.09 -20.25
CA PRO A 165 0.21 19.85 -21.00
C PRO A 165 -0.31 20.10 -22.41
N ALA A 166 0.39 19.58 -23.42
CA ALA A 166 -0.04 19.69 -24.82
C ALA A 166 -1.27 18.80 -25.08
N TRP A 167 -2.36 19.04 -24.35
CA TRP A 167 -3.66 18.43 -24.58
C TRP A 167 -4.23 19.04 -25.87
N ARG A 168 -4.07 18.32 -26.95
CA ARG A 168 -4.82 18.60 -28.17
C ARG A 168 -6.12 17.84 -28.10
N TRP A 169 -7.20 18.52 -27.80
CA TRP A 169 -8.53 17.94 -28.00
C TRP A 169 -8.71 17.61 -29.49
N PRO A 170 -9.16 16.40 -29.84
CA PRO A 170 -9.53 16.12 -31.23
C PRO A 170 -10.59 17.14 -31.62
N LYS A 171 -10.35 17.87 -32.69
CA LYS A 171 -11.39 18.74 -33.31
C LYS A 171 -12.54 17.82 -33.71
N ARG A 172 -13.75 18.17 -33.29
CA ARG A 172 -14.98 17.52 -33.74
C ARG A 172 -15.15 17.75 -35.23
#